data_37dee8b0297b099a43ee12e46ca82451
#
_entry.id   37dee8b0297b099a43ee12e46ca82451
#
_cell.length_a   1.000
_cell.length_b   1.000
_cell.length_c   1.000
_cell.angle_alpha   90.00
_cell.angle_beta   90.00
_cell.angle_gamma   90.00
#
_symmetry.space_group_name_H-M   'P 1'
#
loop_
_entity.id
_entity.type
_entity.pdbx_description
1 polymer ?
#
loop_
_entity_poly.entity_id
_entity_poly.type
_entity_poly.pdbx_seq_one_letter_code
_entity_poly.pdbx_strand_id
1 'polypeptide(L)'
;MIIRAAIIMLSLVGLGDAIYFTFAYYGRVRKAAWVPTILCAREGSNCVTVVQTPWARVFGVPNSLLGIVYYLTLAAWALMGPRVDLQLAGAVVPLRWFFLAASGVTVLLGSYLIYALLRKLHTHCPLCYLAHGINAVLLGLLFLFR
;
A
#
# COMPACT_ATOMS: atom_id res chain seq x y z
N MET A 1 15.13 17.04 4.83
CA MET A 1 15.31 15.83 5.70
C MET A 1 13.99 15.26 6.18
N ILE A 2 13.08 16.06 6.73
CA ILE A 2 11.80 15.60 7.34
C ILE A 2 10.91 14.86 6.34
N ILE A 3 10.68 15.41 5.15
CA ILE A 3 9.81 14.79 4.11
C ILE A 3 10.35 13.41 3.71
N ARG A 4 11.66 13.29 3.52
CA ARG A 4 12.32 12.03 3.19
C ARG A 4 12.09 10.98 4.28
N ALA A 5 12.32 11.34 5.53
CA ALA A 5 12.08 10.46 6.68
C ALA A 5 10.61 10.04 6.76
N ALA A 6 9.67 10.97 6.54
CA ALA A 6 8.25 10.68 6.53
C ALA A 6 7.86 9.68 5.41
N ILE A 7 8.39 9.85 4.19
CA ILE A 7 8.16 8.90 3.08
C ILE A 7 8.66 7.51 3.47
N ILE A 8 9.89 7.40 4.00
CA ILE A 8 10.47 6.11 4.39
C ILE A 8 9.62 5.45 5.49
N MET A 9 9.29 6.18 6.55
CA MET A 9 8.51 5.64 7.67
C MET A 9 7.11 5.17 7.23
N LEU A 10 6.41 5.98 6.45
CA LEU A 10 5.09 5.60 5.93
C LEU A 10 5.15 4.42 4.97
N SER A 11 6.19 4.34 4.14
CA SER A 11 6.42 3.18 3.28
C SER A 11 6.68 1.91 4.08
N LEU A 12 7.42 1.98 5.19
CA LEU A 12 7.66 0.83 6.06
C LEU A 12 6.38 0.37 6.77
N VAL A 13 5.55 1.31 7.24
CA VAL A 13 4.23 0.98 7.83
C VAL A 13 3.31 0.34 6.78
N GLY A 14 3.23 0.94 5.59
CA GLY A 14 2.44 0.38 4.48
C GLY A 14 2.95 -0.98 4.02
N LEU A 15 4.27 -1.20 4.04
CA LEU A 15 4.89 -2.50 3.76
C LEU A 15 4.45 -3.55 4.78
N GLY A 16 4.48 -3.23 6.08
CA GLY A 16 4.03 -4.12 7.14
C GLY A 16 2.57 -4.52 6.96
N ASP A 17 1.70 -3.56 6.63
CA ASP A 17 0.30 -3.80 6.33
C ASP A 17 0.11 -4.69 5.09
N ALA A 18 0.84 -4.43 4.01
CA ALA A 18 0.80 -5.23 2.79
C ALA A 18 1.28 -6.67 3.01
N ILE A 19 2.33 -6.87 3.81
CA ILE A 19 2.81 -8.21 4.21
C ILE A 19 1.73 -8.93 5.03
N TYR A 20 1.11 -8.27 6.00
CA TYR A 20 0.02 -8.84 6.80
C TYR A 20 -1.12 -9.32 5.90
N PHE A 21 -1.61 -8.49 4.98
CA PHE A 21 -2.67 -8.86 4.05
C PHE A 21 -2.27 -9.98 3.09
N THR A 22 -1.01 -10.03 2.69
CA THR A 22 -0.50 -11.13 1.85
C THR A 22 -0.54 -12.45 2.62
N PHE A 23 -0.10 -12.48 3.87
CA PHE A 23 -0.22 -13.67 4.71
C PHE A 23 -1.69 -14.04 4.98
N ALA A 24 -2.56 -13.06 5.19
CA ALA A 24 -3.99 -13.28 5.36
C ALA A 24 -4.61 -13.91 4.10
N TYR A 25 -4.23 -13.42 2.91
CA TYR A 25 -4.69 -13.95 1.63
C TYR A 25 -4.34 -15.45 1.46
N TYR A 26 -3.11 -15.85 1.83
CA TYR A 26 -2.67 -17.23 1.74
C TYR A 26 -3.08 -18.09 2.96
N GLY A 27 -3.94 -17.59 3.83
CA GLY A 27 -4.42 -18.33 5.00
C GLY A 27 -3.35 -18.64 6.06
N ARG A 28 -2.23 -17.92 6.03
CA ARG A 28 -1.11 -18.10 6.97
C ARG A 28 -1.21 -17.27 8.25
N VAL A 29 -2.22 -16.42 8.36
CA VAL A 29 -2.51 -15.67 9.59
C VAL A 29 -3.27 -16.60 10.53
N ARG A 30 -2.54 -17.45 11.25
CA ARG A 30 -3.09 -18.16 12.42
C ARG A 30 -3.05 -17.18 13.60
N LYS A 31 -4.13 -17.18 14.42
CA LYS A 31 -4.30 -16.49 15.71
C LYS A 31 -3.00 -15.86 16.26
N ALA A 32 -2.62 -14.72 15.69
CA ALA A 32 -1.48 -13.98 16.21
C ALA A 32 -1.96 -13.27 17.48
N ALA A 33 -1.73 -13.87 18.63
CA ALA A 33 -2.13 -13.35 19.94
C ALA A 33 -1.53 -11.96 20.25
N TRP A 34 -0.52 -11.54 19.47
CA TRP A 34 0.16 -10.26 19.61
C TRP A 34 -0.46 -9.11 18.79
N VAL A 35 -1.38 -9.43 17.86
CA VAL A 35 -2.08 -8.37 17.09
C VAL A 35 -3.33 -7.96 17.87
N PRO A 36 -3.48 -6.69 18.23
CA PRO A 36 -4.66 -6.20 18.94
C PRO A 36 -5.95 -6.54 18.19
N THR A 37 -6.97 -6.95 18.91
CA THR A 37 -8.30 -7.30 18.36
C THR A 37 -8.94 -6.18 17.52
N ILE A 38 -8.52 -4.94 17.76
CA ILE A 38 -8.92 -3.74 17.02
C ILE A 38 -8.40 -3.77 15.56
N LEU A 39 -7.28 -4.48 15.30
CA LEU A 39 -6.60 -4.50 14.02
C LEU A 39 -6.96 -5.71 13.15
N CYS A 40 -8.17 -6.24 13.25
CA CYS A 40 -8.64 -7.32 12.38
C CYS A 40 -7.91 -8.67 12.52
N ALA A 41 -7.31 -8.97 13.67
CA ALA A 41 -6.49 -10.17 13.89
C ALA A 41 -7.26 -11.45 14.26
N ARG A 42 -8.58 -11.39 14.43
CA ARG A 42 -9.40 -12.58 14.74
C ARG A 42 -9.81 -13.34 13.48
N GLU A 43 -9.78 -14.68 13.56
CA GLU A 43 -10.50 -15.54 12.61
C GLU A 43 -11.95 -15.07 12.49
N GLY A 44 -12.41 -14.82 11.26
CA GLY A 44 -13.73 -14.22 11.01
C GLY A 44 -13.74 -12.69 11.06
N SER A 45 -12.59 -12.03 11.26
CA SER A 45 -12.51 -10.58 11.10
C SER A 45 -12.77 -10.20 9.64
N ASN A 46 -13.46 -9.08 9.45
CA ASN A 46 -13.81 -8.59 8.13
C ASN A 46 -12.57 -8.36 7.22
N CYS A 47 -11.39 -8.11 7.80
CA CYS A 47 -10.15 -7.90 7.03
C CYS A 47 -9.67 -9.16 6.31
N VAL A 48 -9.69 -10.33 6.96
CA VAL A 48 -9.30 -11.59 6.31
C VAL A 48 -10.30 -11.98 5.23
N THR A 49 -11.59 -11.77 5.48
CA THR A 49 -12.63 -12.03 4.49
C THR A 49 -12.50 -11.11 3.27
N VAL A 50 -12.20 -9.83 3.49
CA VAL A 50 -12.06 -8.83 2.41
C VAL A 50 -10.95 -9.20 1.43
N VAL A 51 -9.78 -9.65 1.90
CA VAL A 51 -8.65 -9.97 1.01
C VAL A 51 -8.89 -11.21 0.15
N GLN A 52 -9.83 -12.07 0.52
CA GLN A 52 -10.21 -13.25 -0.25
C GLN A 52 -11.24 -12.95 -1.34
N THR A 53 -11.83 -11.76 -1.33
CA THR A 53 -12.82 -11.36 -2.34
C THR A 53 -12.16 -11.07 -3.70
N PRO A 54 -12.91 -11.19 -4.82
CA PRO A 54 -12.41 -10.78 -6.13
C PRO A 54 -11.95 -9.31 -6.19
N TRP A 55 -12.56 -8.45 -5.37
CA TRP A 55 -12.23 -7.02 -5.28
C TRP A 55 -10.82 -6.74 -4.77
N ALA A 56 -10.23 -7.67 -3.99
CA ALA A 56 -8.86 -7.54 -3.49
C ALA A 56 -7.79 -7.92 -4.52
N ARG A 57 -8.16 -8.13 -5.77
CA ARG A 57 -7.25 -8.53 -6.85
C ARG A 57 -7.22 -7.48 -7.96
N VAL A 58 -6.03 -7.21 -8.47
CA VAL A 58 -5.80 -6.37 -9.65
C VAL A 58 -5.07 -7.25 -10.66
N PHE A 59 -5.63 -7.42 -11.87
CA PHE A 59 -5.13 -8.33 -12.90
C PHE A 59 -4.90 -9.78 -12.41
N GLY A 60 -5.75 -10.27 -11.49
CA GLY A 60 -5.64 -11.62 -10.93
C GLY A 60 -4.61 -11.76 -9.80
N VAL A 61 -3.82 -10.72 -9.52
CA VAL A 61 -2.81 -10.70 -8.45
C VAL A 61 -3.39 -10.02 -7.21
N PRO A 62 -3.13 -10.56 -5.99
CA PRO A 62 -3.52 -9.89 -4.76
C PRO A 62 -2.95 -8.46 -4.70
N ASN A 63 -3.82 -7.51 -4.39
CA ASN A 63 -3.46 -6.10 -4.31
C ASN A 63 -2.34 -5.83 -3.28
N SER A 64 -2.30 -6.63 -2.21
CA SER A 64 -1.25 -6.59 -1.19
C SER A 64 0.14 -6.93 -1.72
N LEU A 65 0.25 -7.88 -2.67
CA LEU A 65 1.53 -8.21 -3.32
C LEU A 65 2.08 -7.04 -4.12
N LEU A 66 1.21 -6.36 -4.88
CA LEU A 66 1.57 -5.13 -5.59
C LEU A 66 1.99 -4.02 -4.61
N GLY A 67 1.32 -3.95 -3.46
CA GLY A 67 1.66 -3.04 -2.36
C GLY A 67 3.07 -3.29 -1.82
N ILE A 68 3.47 -4.55 -1.62
CA ILE A 68 4.84 -4.90 -1.18
C ILE A 68 5.88 -4.34 -2.15
N VAL A 69 5.72 -4.60 -3.44
CA VAL A 69 6.65 -4.10 -4.46
C VAL A 69 6.69 -2.58 -4.47
N TYR A 70 5.53 -1.94 -4.44
CA TYR A 70 5.41 -0.48 -4.41
C TYR A 70 6.12 0.15 -3.21
N TYR A 71 5.83 -0.31 -1.99
CA TYR A 71 6.42 0.27 -0.78
C TYR A 71 7.93 0.02 -0.67
N LEU A 72 8.40 -1.18 -1.06
CA LEU A 72 9.83 -1.50 -1.08
C LEU A 72 10.59 -0.59 -2.06
N THR A 73 10.10 -0.45 -3.28
CA THR A 73 10.75 0.37 -4.30
C THR A 73 10.71 1.85 -3.95
N LEU A 74 9.59 2.32 -3.38
CA LEU A 74 9.45 3.71 -2.93
C LEU A 74 10.40 4.03 -1.75
N ALA A 75 10.50 3.13 -0.76
CA ALA A 75 11.41 3.29 0.36
C ALA A 75 12.89 3.30 -0.12
N ALA A 76 13.26 2.37 -1.00
CA ALA A 76 14.59 2.29 -1.56
C ALA A 76 14.95 3.57 -2.34
N TRP A 77 14.05 4.06 -3.19
CA TRP A 77 14.26 5.31 -3.91
C TRP A 77 14.37 6.51 -2.97
N ALA A 78 13.52 6.60 -1.95
CA ALA A 78 13.60 7.66 -0.97
C ALA A 78 14.93 7.63 -0.17
N LEU A 79 15.51 6.44 0.05
CA LEU A 79 16.83 6.29 0.66
C LEU A 79 17.96 6.79 -0.26
N MET A 80 17.87 6.55 -1.55
CA MET A 80 18.87 7.03 -2.54
C MET A 80 18.76 8.55 -2.77
N GLY A 81 17.57 9.11 -2.66
CA GLY A 81 17.28 10.54 -2.82
C GLY A 81 16.52 10.88 -4.10
N PRO A 82 15.94 12.11 -4.19
CA PRO A 82 15.00 12.48 -5.26
C PRO A 82 15.67 12.70 -6.64
N ARG A 83 16.99 12.76 -6.69
CA ARG A 83 17.77 13.02 -7.93
C ARG A 83 18.20 11.76 -8.66
N VAL A 84 17.69 10.60 -8.23
CA VAL A 84 17.99 9.34 -8.93
C VAL A 84 17.09 9.26 -10.16
N ASP A 85 17.73 9.26 -11.32
CA ASP A 85 17.11 9.18 -12.62
C ASP A 85 17.37 7.80 -13.25
N LEU A 86 16.40 7.30 -13.98
CA LEU A 86 16.54 6.05 -14.73
C LEU A 86 17.01 6.37 -16.16
N GLN A 87 18.15 5.83 -16.55
CA GLN A 87 18.60 5.91 -17.93
C GLN A 87 18.03 4.72 -18.71
N LEU A 88 17.06 4.98 -19.57
CA LEU A 88 16.45 3.97 -20.44
C LEU A 88 16.69 4.36 -21.90
N ALA A 89 17.38 3.51 -22.63
CA ALA A 89 17.61 3.68 -24.09
C ALA A 89 18.08 5.09 -24.52
N GLY A 90 18.93 5.74 -23.70
CA GLY A 90 19.46 7.07 -23.97
C GLY A 90 18.56 8.24 -23.51
N ALA A 91 17.39 7.96 -22.97
CA ALA A 91 16.53 8.96 -22.34
C ALA A 91 16.69 8.94 -20.82
N VAL A 92 16.79 10.13 -20.21
CA VAL A 92 16.82 10.30 -18.75
C VAL A 92 15.37 10.49 -18.28
N VAL A 93 14.82 9.48 -17.60
CA VAL A 93 13.48 9.56 -17.02
C VAL A 93 13.61 9.82 -15.52
N PRO A 94 13.17 10.98 -15.01
CA PRO A 94 13.17 11.25 -13.59
C PRO A 94 12.26 10.25 -12.86
N LEU A 95 12.83 9.45 -11.98
CA LEU A 95 12.14 8.38 -11.25
C LEU A 95 10.97 8.92 -10.39
N ARG A 96 11.07 10.19 -10.02
CA ARG A 96 10.02 10.92 -9.31
C ARG A 96 8.67 10.88 -10.03
N TRP A 97 8.64 11.11 -11.35
CA TRP A 97 7.39 11.10 -12.10
C TRP A 97 6.77 9.71 -12.16
N PHE A 98 7.60 8.68 -12.22
CA PHE A 98 7.13 7.30 -12.11
C PHE A 98 6.45 7.06 -10.77
N PHE A 99 7.07 7.45 -9.65
CA PHE A 99 6.47 7.27 -8.32
C PHE A 99 5.24 8.16 -8.10
N LEU A 100 5.20 9.36 -8.65
CA LEU A 100 4.00 10.20 -8.62
C LEU A 100 2.84 9.53 -9.37
N ALA A 101 3.08 9.02 -10.58
CA ALA A 101 2.07 8.32 -11.36
C ALA A 101 1.60 7.03 -10.66
N ALA A 102 2.54 6.20 -10.17
CA ALA A 102 2.22 5.00 -9.42
C ALA A 102 1.40 5.30 -8.17
N SER A 103 1.78 6.32 -7.39
CA SER A 103 1.02 6.75 -6.21
C SER A 103 -0.36 7.27 -6.57
N GLY A 104 -0.49 8.01 -7.67
CA GLY A 104 -1.80 8.44 -8.19
C GLY A 104 -2.71 7.24 -8.51
N VAL A 105 -2.17 6.24 -9.18
CA VAL A 105 -2.89 4.99 -9.47
C VAL A 105 -3.29 4.27 -8.19
N THR A 106 -2.39 4.15 -7.20
CA THR A 106 -2.73 3.49 -5.92
C THR A 106 -3.84 4.22 -5.17
N VAL A 107 -3.88 5.56 -5.20
CA VAL A 107 -4.94 6.36 -4.57
C VAL A 107 -6.27 6.18 -5.31
N LEU A 108 -6.28 6.17 -6.64
CA LEU A 108 -7.50 5.92 -7.43
C LEU A 108 -8.06 4.52 -7.18
N LEU A 109 -7.20 3.50 -7.22
CA LEU A 109 -7.57 2.12 -6.89
C LEU A 109 -8.05 2.00 -5.44
N GLY A 110 -7.38 2.67 -4.51
CA GLY A 110 -7.76 2.73 -3.10
C GLY A 110 -9.15 3.32 -2.90
N SER A 111 -9.47 4.42 -3.58
CA SER A 111 -10.79 5.04 -3.53
C SER A 111 -11.87 4.10 -4.05
N TYR A 112 -11.59 3.40 -5.15
CA TYR A 112 -12.48 2.37 -5.69
C TYR A 112 -12.68 1.20 -4.71
N LEU A 113 -11.60 0.72 -4.08
CA LEU A 113 -11.67 -0.37 -3.10
C LEU A 113 -12.44 0.04 -1.84
N ILE A 114 -12.27 1.28 -1.36
CA ILE A 114 -13.09 1.82 -0.25
C ILE A 114 -14.57 1.87 -0.66
N TYR A 115 -14.87 2.32 -1.87
CA TYR A 115 -16.24 2.31 -2.38
C TYR A 115 -16.80 0.87 -2.42
N ALA A 116 -16.04 -0.10 -2.94
CA ALA A 116 -16.44 -1.51 -2.99
C ALA A 116 -16.65 -2.08 -1.58
N LEU A 117 -15.78 -1.75 -0.63
CA LEU A 117 -15.87 -2.16 0.76
C LEU A 117 -17.18 -1.68 1.41
N LEU A 118 -17.52 -0.40 1.21
CA LEU A 118 -18.70 0.20 1.83
C LEU A 118 -20.02 -0.17 1.13
N ARG A 119 -20.02 -0.19 -0.22
CA ARG A 119 -21.24 -0.31 -1.02
C ARG A 119 -21.53 -1.72 -1.52
N LYS A 120 -20.48 -2.56 -1.71
CA LYS A 120 -20.65 -3.92 -2.23
C LYS A 120 -20.51 -4.97 -1.14
N LEU A 121 -19.56 -4.79 -0.23
CA LEU A 121 -19.27 -5.76 0.83
C LEU A 121 -19.96 -5.41 2.16
N HIS A 122 -20.47 -4.18 2.31
CA HIS A 122 -21.09 -3.68 3.54
C HIS A 122 -20.25 -3.98 4.79
N THR A 123 -18.92 -3.81 4.67
CA THR A 123 -17.94 -4.24 5.67
C THR A 123 -16.98 -3.10 5.98
N HIS A 124 -16.54 -3.03 7.23
CA HIS A 124 -15.53 -2.07 7.68
C HIS A 124 -14.22 -2.80 7.95
N CYS A 125 -13.14 -2.32 7.32
CA CYS A 125 -11.79 -2.84 7.51
C CYS A 125 -10.85 -1.68 7.89
N PRO A 126 -10.52 -1.51 9.18
CA PRO A 126 -9.66 -0.41 9.63
C PRO A 126 -8.27 -0.40 8.98
N LEU A 127 -7.66 -1.58 8.80
CA LEU A 127 -6.36 -1.71 8.12
C LEU A 127 -6.44 -1.31 6.64
N CYS A 128 -7.56 -1.60 5.96
CA CYS A 128 -7.76 -1.14 4.59
C CYS A 128 -7.81 0.39 4.51
N TYR A 129 -8.50 1.03 5.45
CA TYR A 129 -8.54 2.50 5.53
C TYR A 129 -7.16 3.09 5.84
N LEU A 130 -6.40 2.44 6.74
CA LEU A 130 -5.03 2.85 7.07
C LEU A 130 -4.13 2.80 5.82
N ALA A 131 -4.13 1.67 5.09
CA ALA A 131 -3.33 1.52 3.87
C ALA A 131 -3.65 2.59 2.82
N HIS A 132 -4.94 2.85 2.56
CA HIS A 132 -5.34 3.85 1.60
C HIS A 132 -5.07 5.28 2.07
N GLY A 133 -5.18 5.54 3.37
CA GLY A 133 -4.76 6.80 3.99
C GLY A 133 -3.27 7.06 3.83
N ILE A 134 -2.43 6.04 4.08
CA ILE A 134 -0.97 6.09 3.86
C ILE A 134 -0.67 6.44 2.39
N ASN A 135 -1.32 5.79 1.43
CA ASN A 135 -1.11 6.06 0.01
C ASN A 135 -1.46 7.51 -0.37
N ALA A 136 -2.55 8.06 0.17
CA ALA A 136 -2.94 9.45 -0.06
C ALA A 136 -1.92 10.44 0.52
N VAL A 137 -1.42 10.18 1.73
CA VAL A 137 -0.38 11.01 2.37
C VAL A 137 0.94 10.91 1.59
N LEU A 138 1.35 9.71 1.17
CA LEU A 138 2.55 9.50 0.36
C LEU A 138 2.48 10.26 -0.95
N LEU A 139 1.34 10.24 -1.64
CA LEU A 139 1.13 11.04 -2.87
C LEU A 139 1.36 12.54 -2.59
N GLY A 140 0.78 13.08 -1.52
CA GLY A 140 0.97 14.47 -1.11
C GLY A 140 2.43 14.80 -0.81
N LEU A 141 3.12 13.92 -0.07
CA LEU A 141 4.55 14.09 0.25
C LEU A 141 5.44 14.04 -0.99
N LEU A 142 5.12 13.19 -1.97
CA LEU A 142 5.88 13.10 -3.22
C LEU A 142 5.80 14.38 -4.07
N PHE A 143 4.69 15.11 -4.02
CA PHE A 143 4.62 16.44 -4.65
C PHE A 143 5.58 17.43 -4.00
N LEU A 144 5.81 17.32 -2.70
CA LEU A 144 6.70 18.18 -1.93
C LEU A 144 8.17 17.73 -1.96
N PHE A 145 8.41 16.46 -2.30
CA PHE A 145 9.75 15.86 -2.34
C PHE A 145 10.47 16.20 -3.63
N ARG A 146 11.30 17.25 -3.59
CA ARG A 146 12.11 17.79 -4.71
C ARG A 146 13.60 17.56 -4.50
#